data_1c49e3e273bdeaa389bca837548c9366
#
_entry.id   1c49e3e273bdeaa389bca837548c9366
#
_cell.length_a   1.000
_cell.length_b   1.000
_cell.length_c   1.000
_cell.angle_alpha   90.00
_cell.angle_beta   90.00
_cell.angle_gamma   90.00
#
_symmetry.space_group_name_H-M   'P 1'
#
loop_
_entity.id
_entity.type
_entity.pdbx_description
1 polymer ?
#
loop_
_entity_poly.entity_id
_entity_poly.type
_entity_poly.pdbx_seq_one_letter_code
_entity_poly.pdbx_strand_id
1 'polypeptide(L)'
;PQSVWAPRAVLMSAYGYFTQGYYGYAINDLERFLVKYKYHPQIDYAYYLLALCHYDQIIDEKKDMNEIIQSKKYFELIIEKFPETDYAKDSKYKLKYISEIMASKEMYLARYYIQREKWIPAINRFQNVINQYDTTIYVEEALHRLVEIHYHLGLEEESKKYAKILGYNYNSSDWFKQSYKVLNKDYDLQNAMNKKEIKKDDQN
;
A
#
# COMPACT_ATOMS: atom_id res chain seq x y z
N PRO A 1 -5.79 35.62 24.76
CA PRO A 1 -4.83 34.97 23.87
C PRO A 1 -3.50 34.62 24.51
N GLN A 2 -3.22 35.09 25.74
CA GLN A 2 -1.99 34.76 26.47
C GLN A 2 -2.24 33.84 27.68
N SER A 3 -3.44 33.28 27.79
CA SER A 3 -3.77 32.35 28.87
C SER A 3 -3.00 31.05 28.71
N VAL A 4 -2.47 30.49 29.78
CA VAL A 4 -1.83 29.18 29.88
C VAL A 4 -2.78 28.06 29.41
N TRP A 5 -4.09 28.29 29.51
CA TRP A 5 -5.12 27.33 29.09
C TRP A 5 -5.46 27.38 27.60
N ALA A 6 -5.07 28.43 26.87
CA ALA A 6 -5.45 28.64 25.49
C ALA A 6 -4.99 27.46 24.54
N PRO A 7 -3.76 26.96 24.64
CA PRO A 7 -3.35 25.80 23.80
C PRO A 7 -4.22 24.58 24.07
N ARG A 8 -4.48 24.30 25.35
CA ARG A 8 -5.27 23.14 25.77
C ARG A 8 -6.72 23.25 25.28
N ALA A 9 -7.31 24.43 25.34
CA ALA A 9 -8.66 24.67 24.83
C ALA A 9 -8.76 24.44 23.32
N VAL A 10 -7.75 24.83 22.53
CA VAL A 10 -7.71 24.58 21.08
C VAL A 10 -7.62 23.08 20.79
N LEU A 11 -6.78 22.34 21.51
CA LEU A 11 -6.69 20.88 21.33
C LEU A 11 -7.99 20.17 21.71
N MET A 12 -8.64 20.58 22.79
CA MET A 12 -9.94 20.03 23.18
C MET A 12 -11.04 20.36 22.17
N SER A 13 -11.05 21.57 21.61
CA SER A 13 -11.96 21.97 20.53
C SER A 13 -11.76 21.08 19.29
N ALA A 14 -10.50 20.93 18.86
CA ALA A 14 -10.16 20.08 17.71
C ALA A 14 -10.58 18.61 17.92
N TYR A 15 -10.34 18.07 19.12
CA TYR A 15 -10.79 16.73 19.47
C TYR A 15 -12.32 16.62 19.48
N GLY A 16 -13.03 17.62 20.01
CA GLY A 16 -14.50 17.67 19.98
C GLY A 16 -15.06 17.68 18.54
N TYR A 17 -14.45 18.44 17.63
CA TYR A 17 -14.82 18.41 16.21
C TYR A 17 -14.50 17.05 15.55
N PHE A 18 -13.33 16.49 15.83
CA PHE A 18 -12.94 15.17 15.32
C PHE A 18 -13.94 14.08 15.69
N THR A 19 -14.31 14.00 16.97
CA THR A 19 -15.26 12.98 17.46
C THR A 19 -16.67 13.10 16.88
N GLN A 20 -17.04 14.29 16.40
CA GLN A 20 -18.31 14.56 15.72
C GLN A 20 -18.23 14.40 14.19
N GLY A 21 -17.05 14.06 13.64
CA GLY A 21 -16.84 13.93 12.19
C GLY A 21 -16.70 15.26 11.45
N TYR A 22 -16.57 16.38 12.17
CA TYR A 22 -16.34 17.70 11.58
C TYR A 22 -14.86 17.93 11.28
N TYR A 23 -14.27 17.07 10.46
CA TYR A 23 -12.82 17.01 10.20
C TYR A 23 -12.25 18.34 9.71
N GLY A 24 -12.93 19.08 8.85
CA GLY A 24 -12.47 20.39 8.36
C GLY A 24 -12.25 21.41 9.46
N TYR A 25 -13.14 21.48 10.46
CA TYR A 25 -12.96 22.36 11.62
C TYR A 25 -11.83 21.89 12.53
N ALA A 26 -11.71 20.57 12.74
CA ALA A 26 -10.62 19.99 13.52
C ALA A 26 -9.26 20.30 12.87
N ILE A 27 -9.12 20.09 11.55
CA ILE A 27 -7.91 20.41 10.79
C ILE A 27 -7.51 21.86 10.95
N ASN A 28 -8.45 22.80 10.76
CA ASN A 28 -8.18 24.23 10.89
C ASN A 28 -7.67 24.60 12.31
N ASP A 29 -8.31 24.08 13.36
CA ASP A 29 -7.87 24.31 14.73
C ASP A 29 -6.48 23.73 14.99
N LEU A 30 -6.19 22.52 14.48
CA LEU A 30 -4.90 21.85 14.64
C LEU A 30 -3.78 22.57 13.87
N GLU A 31 -4.02 23.00 12.63
CA GLU A 31 -3.04 23.77 11.86
C GLU A 31 -2.69 25.08 12.54
N ARG A 32 -3.68 25.80 13.05
CA ARG A 32 -3.45 27.01 13.86
C ARG A 32 -2.65 26.70 15.13
N PHE A 33 -2.95 25.57 15.80
CA PHE A 33 -2.20 25.13 16.97
C PHE A 33 -0.73 24.88 16.63
N LEU A 34 -0.46 24.12 15.58
CA LEU A 34 0.90 23.76 15.14
C LEU A 34 1.74 25.00 14.76
N VAL A 35 1.11 26.02 14.18
CA VAL A 35 1.79 27.28 13.85
C VAL A 35 2.08 28.09 15.12
N LYS A 36 1.10 28.24 16.03
CA LYS A 36 1.17 29.15 17.17
C LYS A 36 1.93 28.55 18.36
N TYR A 37 1.85 27.24 18.56
CA TYR A 37 2.36 26.56 19.76
C TYR A 37 3.40 25.48 19.42
N LYS A 38 4.39 25.81 18.60
CA LYS A 38 5.42 24.89 18.05
C LYS A 38 6.21 24.10 19.09
N TYR A 39 6.31 24.60 20.31
CA TYR A 39 7.07 23.99 21.41
C TYR A 39 6.18 23.47 22.55
N HIS A 40 4.88 23.31 22.28
CA HIS A 40 3.96 22.80 23.29
C HIS A 40 4.24 21.33 23.59
N PRO A 41 4.18 20.86 24.85
CA PRO A 41 4.42 19.44 25.19
C PRO A 41 3.54 18.43 24.49
N GLN A 42 2.35 18.80 24.04
CA GLN A 42 1.40 17.93 23.32
C GLN A 42 1.41 18.17 21.79
N ILE A 43 2.54 18.59 21.23
CA ILE A 43 2.66 18.84 19.80
C ILE A 43 2.59 17.55 18.98
N ASP A 44 3.12 16.46 19.54
CA ASP A 44 3.03 15.10 19.01
C ASP A 44 1.57 14.63 18.88
N TYR A 45 0.77 14.86 19.92
CA TYR A 45 -0.67 14.58 19.88
C TYR A 45 -1.39 15.43 18.82
N ALA A 46 -1.04 16.71 18.68
CA ALA A 46 -1.65 17.59 17.68
C ALA A 46 -1.37 17.09 16.24
N TYR A 47 -0.14 16.68 15.93
CA TYR A 47 0.21 16.07 14.65
C TYR A 47 -0.53 14.74 14.44
N TYR A 48 -0.64 13.93 15.48
CA TYR A 48 -1.33 12.65 15.41
C TYR A 48 -2.84 12.81 15.15
N LEU A 49 -3.50 13.73 15.86
CA LEU A 49 -4.91 14.03 15.64
C LEU A 49 -5.17 14.61 14.24
N LEU A 50 -4.24 15.44 13.73
CA LEU A 50 -4.30 15.95 12.35
C LEU A 50 -4.17 14.82 11.32
N ALA A 51 -3.24 13.89 11.54
CA ALA A 51 -3.10 12.71 10.71
C ALA A 51 -4.38 11.85 10.70
N LEU A 52 -5.01 11.68 11.87
CA LEU A 52 -6.28 10.96 12.02
C LEU A 52 -7.44 11.66 11.29
N CYS A 53 -7.52 13.00 11.36
CA CYS A 53 -8.55 13.75 10.62
C CYS A 53 -8.50 13.47 9.11
N HIS A 54 -7.32 13.36 8.53
CA HIS A 54 -7.16 12.98 7.12
C HIS A 54 -7.42 11.49 6.91
N TYR A 55 -6.93 10.63 7.83
CA TYR A 55 -7.06 9.18 7.72
C TYR A 55 -8.52 8.72 7.71
N ASP A 56 -9.35 9.25 8.59
CA ASP A 56 -10.77 8.87 8.72
C ASP A 56 -11.63 9.37 7.53
N GLN A 57 -11.09 10.27 6.70
CA GLN A 57 -11.71 10.71 5.44
C GLN A 57 -11.36 9.84 4.23
N ILE A 58 -10.53 8.81 4.40
CA ILE A 58 -10.20 7.85 3.34
C ILE A 58 -11.42 6.95 3.12
N ILE A 59 -12.14 7.14 2.00
CA ILE A 59 -13.38 6.42 1.71
C ILE A 59 -13.14 5.30 0.68
N ASP A 60 -12.38 5.57 -0.39
CA ASP A 60 -12.23 4.67 -1.53
C ASP A 60 -10.88 4.94 -2.24
N GLU A 61 -10.12 3.88 -2.53
CA GLU A 61 -8.85 3.97 -3.27
C GLU A 61 -9.01 4.56 -4.69
N LYS A 62 -10.21 4.56 -5.25
CA LYS A 62 -10.49 5.08 -6.60
C LYS A 62 -10.72 6.58 -6.64
N LYS A 63 -10.98 7.21 -5.50
CA LYS A 63 -11.27 8.63 -5.36
C LYS A 63 -10.03 9.48 -5.16
N ASP A 64 -10.22 10.65 -4.55
CA ASP A 64 -9.15 11.60 -4.32
C ASP A 64 -8.09 11.04 -3.37
N MET A 65 -6.83 11.15 -3.80
CA MET A 65 -5.67 10.71 -3.03
C MET A 65 -5.19 11.75 -2.04
N ASN A 66 -5.77 12.95 -2.02
CA ASN A 66 -5.26 14.04 -1.19
C ASN A 66 -5.24 13.67 0.29
N GLU A 67 -6.34 13.12 0.80
CA GLU A 67 -6.46 12.72 2.21
C GLU A 67 -5.47 11.62 2.58
N ILE A 68 -5.25 10.65 1.68
CA ILE A 68 -4.25 9.60 1.84
C ILE A 68 -2.84 10.19 1.93
N ILE A 69 -2.50 11.12 1.02
CA ILE A 69 -1.17 11.76 0.96
C ILE A 69 -0.93 12.60 2.21
N GLN A 70 -1.91 13.40 2.66
CA GLN A 70 -1.79 14.22 3.86
C GLN A 70 -1.66 13.34 5.12
N SER A 71 -2.51 12.33 5.26
CA SER A 71 -2.43 11.38 6.37
C SER A 71 -1.07 10.70 6.44
N LYS A 72 -0.58 10.16 5.31
CA LYS A 72 0.76 9.55 5.19
C LYS A 72 1.84 10.52 5.67
N LYS A 73 1.86 11.74 5.14
CA LYS A 73 2.83 12.78 5.48
C LYS A 73 2.91 13.04 6.98
N TYR A 74 1.77 13.18 7.65
CA TYR A 74 1.75 13.47 9.08
C TYR A 74 2.12 12.25 9.92
N PHE A 75 1.72 11.03 9.56
CA PHE A 75 2.18 9.82 10.25
C PHE A 75 3.70 9.60 10.10
N GLU A 76 4.28 9.82 8.92
CA GLU A 76 5.73 9.77 8.70
C GLU A 76 6.46 10.80 9.56
N LEU A 77 5.94 12.04 9.64
CA LEU A 77 6.49 13.10 10.48
C LEU A 77 6.50 12.72 11.96
N ILE A 78 5.45 12.06 12.45
CA ILE A 78 5.37 11.62 13.84
C ILE A 78 6.44 10.56 14.13
N ILE A 79 6.62 9.60 13.25
CA ILE A 79 7.63 8.56 13.40
C ILE A 79 9.05 9.14 13.39
N GLU A 80 9.29 10.15 12.55
CA GLU A 80 10.58 10.82 12.44
C GLU A 80 10.89 11.69 13.67
N LYS A 81 9.93 12.53 14.10
CA LYS A 81 10.17 13.54 15.15
C LYS A 81 9.91 13.06 16.56
N PHE A 82 9.04 12.06 16.73
CA PHE A 82 8.57 11.59 18.04
C PHE A 82 8.61 10.07 18.15
N PRO A 83 9.73 9.38 17.80
CA PRO A 83 9.80 7.93 17.60
C PRO A 83 9.45 7.10 18.84
N GLU A 84 9.64 7.64 20.04
CA GLU A 84 9.42 6.95 21.31
C GLU A 84 7.98 7.00 21.83
N THR A 85 7.11 7.76 21.13
CA THR A 85 5.70 7.91 21.54
C THR A 85 4.83 6.74 21.11
N ASP A 86 3.73 6.50 21.82
CA ASP A 86 2.73 5.53 21.41
C ASP A 86 2.03 5.95 20.10
N TYR A 87 1.97 7.27 19.83
CA TYR A 87 1.50 7.79 18.54
C TYR A 87 2.37 7.35 17.38
N ALA A 88 3.70 7.27 17.54
CA ALA A 88 4.59 6.76 16.50
C ALA A 88 4.40 5.27 16.26
N LYS A 89 4.16 4.48 17.31
CA LYS A 89 3.87 3.05 17.18
C LYS A 89 2.58 2.82 16.38
N ASP A 90 1.50 3.51 16.74
CA ASP A 90 0.22 3.41 16.03
C ASP A 90 0.33 3.94 14.59
N SER A 91 1.07 5.03 14.36
CA SER A 91 1.33 5.57 13.02
C SER A 91 1.97 4.55 12.09
N LYS A 92 2.87 3.69 12.58
CA LYS A 92 3.47 2.60 11.79
C LYS A 92 2.42 1.59 11.29
N TYR A 93 1.43 1.26 12.11
CA TYR A 93 0.33 0.37 11.70
C TYR A 93 -0.58 1.03 10.67
N LYS A 94 -0.91 2.31 10.87
CA LYS A 94 -1.74 3.05 9.93
C LYS A 94 -1.05 3.24 8.58
N LEU A 95 0.26 3.47 8.57
CA LEU A 95 1.04 3.56 7.33
C LEU A 95 1.05 2.25 6.54
N LYS A 96 1.03 1.08 7.19
CA LYS A 96 0.88 -0.20 6.49
C LYS A 96 -0.45 -0.26 5.74
N TYR A 97 -1.54 0.12 6.38
CA TYR A 97 -2.86 0.17 5.74
C TYR A 97 -2.91 1.18 4.59
N ILE A 98 -2.32 2.37 4.77
CA ILE A 98 -2.19 3.37 3.69
C ILE A 98 -1.39 2.79 2.51
N SER A 99 -0.31 2.05 2.77
CA SER A 99 0.48 1.39 1.71
C SER A 99 -0.34 0.37 0.93
N GLU A 100 -1.19 -0.41 1.60
CA GLU A 100 -2.12 -1.33 0.93
C GLU A 100 -3.10 -0.59 0.01
N ILE A 101 -3.69 0.52 0.47
CA ILE A 101 -4.61 1.33 -0.36
C ILE A 101 -3.88 1.92 -1.57
N MET A 102 -2.67 2.45 -1.39
CA MET A 102 -1.88 3.03 -2.47
C MET A 102 -1.47 1.97 -3.50
N ALA A 103 -1.05 0.78 -3.04
CA ALA A 103 -0.74 -0.35 -3.90
C ALA A 103 -1.99 -0.83 -4.67
N SER A 104 -3.14 -0.94 -4.00
CA SER A 104 -4.43 -1.28 -4.63
C SER A 104 -4.76 -0.34 -5.78
N LYS A 105 -4.56 0.97 -5.61
CA LYS A 105 -4.77 1.96 -6.66
C LYS A 105 -3.84 1.76 -7.86
N GLU A 106 -2.55 1.53 -7.62
CA GLU A 106 -1.61 1.21 -8.69
C GLU A 106 -2.03 -0.05 -9.46
N MET A 107 -2.44 -1.10 -8.75
CA MET A 107 -2.96 -2.35 -9.33
C MET A 107 -4.23 -2.12 -10.16
N TYR A 108 -5.18 -1.31 -9.66
CA TYR A 108 -6.39 -0.93 -10.40
C TYR A 108 -6.06 -0.23 -11.72
N LEU A 109 -5.16 0.76 -11.68
CA LEU A 109 -4.72 1.48 -12.88
C LEU A 109 -3.96 0.57 -13.85
N ALA A 110 -3.10 -0.33 -13.33
CA ALA A 110 -2.37 -1.28 -14.16
C ALA A 110 -3.32 -2.21 -14.90
N ARG A 111 -4.32 -2.79 -14.22
CA ARG A 111 -5.35 -3.65 -14.86
C ARG A 111 -6.17 -2.88 -15.88
N TYR A 112 -6.51 -1.62 -15.61
CA TYR A 112 -7.19 -0.75 -16.57
C TYR A 112 -6.37 -0.54 -17.85
N TYR A 113 -5.04 -0.36 -17.74
CA TYR A 113 -4.17 -0.24 -18.91
C TYR A 113 -4.03 -1.55 -19.68
N ILE A 114 -3.96 -2.72 -18.99
CA ILE A 114 -3.95 -4.04 -19.65
C ILE A 114 -5.21 -4.20 -20.53
N GLN A 115 -6.40 -3.89 -20.00
CA GLN A 115 -7.67 -4.02 -20.74
C GLN A 115 -7.71 -3.16 -22.02
N ARG A 116 -6.84 -2.17 -22.12
CA ARG A 116 -6.69 -1.27 -23.28
C ARG A 116 -5.44 -1.54 -24.10
N GLU A 117 -4.76 -2.66 -23.82
CA GLU A 117 -3.51 -3.08 -24.50
C GLU A 117 -2.39 -2.02 -24.40
N LYS A 118 -2.45 -1.17 -23.37
CA LYS A 118 -1.43 -0.16 -23.08
C LYS A 118 -0.37 -0.75 -22.16
N TRP A 119 0.54 -1.54 -22.75
CA TRP A 119 1.49 -2.36 -22.01
C TRP A 119 2.50 -1.53 -21.20
N ILE A 120 3.10 -0.48 -21.79
CA ILE A 120 4.12 0.34 -21.09
C ILE A 120 3.56 1.04 -19.85
N PRO A 121 2.40 1.76 -19.90
CA PRO A 121 1.80 2.29 -18.68
C PRO A 121 1.46 1.21 -17.64
N ALA A 122 0.99 0.02 -18.07
CA ALA A 122 0.70 -1.08 -17.16
C ALA A 122 1.97 -1.58 -16.45
N ILE A 123 3.07 -1.80 -17.19
CA ILE A 123 4.37 -2.18 -16.64
C ILE A 123 4.83 -1.18 -15.58
N ASN A 124 4.78 0.13 -15.87
CA ASN A 124 5.21 1.16 -14.94
C ASN A 124 4.40 1.12 -13.62
N ARG A 125 3.08 0.86 -13.70
CA ARG A 125 2.23 0.75 -12.50
C ARG A 125 2.57 -0.49 -11.67
N PHE A 126 2.76 -1.66 -12.29
CA PHE A 126 3.20 -2.85 -11.55
C PHE A 126 4.59 -2.68 -10.96
N GLN A 127 5.52 -2.02 -11.67
CA GLN A 127 6.83 -1.70 -11.13
C GLN A 127 6.75 -0.75 -9.93
N ASN A 128 5.82 0.21 -9.90
CA ASN A 128 5.58 1.03 -8.73
C ASN A 128 5.16 0.18 -7.52
N VAL A 129 4.31 -0.84 -7.72
CA VAL A 129 3.90 -1.74 -6.63
C VAL A 129 5.11 -2.45 -6.04
N ILE A 130 5.94 -3.09 -6.85
CA ILE A 130 7.09 -3.87 -6.36
C ILE A 130 8.23 -3.01 -5.81
N ASN A 131 8.34 -1.73 -6.21
CA ASN A 131 9.41 -0.84 -5.78
C ASN A 131 9.04 0.06 -4.61
N GLN A 132 7.76 0.47 -4.49
CA GLN A 132 7.31 1.45 -3.49
C GLN A 132 6.43 0.81 -2.41
N TYR A 133 5.85 -0.36 -2.68
CA TYR A 133 4.89 -1.03 -1.82
C TYR A 133 5.22 -2.52 -1.67
N ASP A 134 6.51 -2.82 -1.51
CA ASP A 134 7.11 -4.17 -1.50
C ASP A 134 6.64 -5.07 -0.35
N THR A 135 6.01 -4.49 0.68
CA THR A 135 5.47 -5.22 1.85
C THR A 135 3.97 -5.51 1.75
N THR A 136 3.32 -5.12 0.64
CA THR A 136 1.88 -5.29 0.45
C THR A 136 1.53 -6.65 -0.17
N ILE A 137 0.27 -7.07 0.02
CA ILE A 137 -0.25 -8.32 -0.56
C ILE A 137 -0.27 -8.31 -2.09
N TYR A 138 -0.12 -7.17 -2.73
CA TYR A 138 -0.21 -7.00 -4.18
C TYR A 138 1.07 -7.33 -4.93
N VAL A 139 2.20 -7.48 -4.23
CA VAL A 139 3.52 -7.69 -4.86
C VAL A 139 3.57 -8.96 -5.70
N GLU A 140 3.01 -10.05 -5.19
CA GLU A 140 3.00 -11.33 -5.90
C GLU A 140 2.22 -11.26 -7.22
N GLU A 141 1.02 -10.67 -7.19
CA GLU A 141 0.24 -10.46 -8.41
C GLU A 141 0.97 -9.51 -9.37
N ALA A 142 1.55 -8.41 -8.88
CA ALA A 142 2.27 -7.46 -9.71
C ALA A 142 3.45 -8.12 -10.44
N LEU A 143 4.23 -8.96 -9.74
CA LEU A 143 5.32 -9.73 -10.34
C LEU A 143 4.80 -10.70 -11.40
N HIS A 144 3.71 -11.43 -11.12
CA HIS A 144 3.08 -12.33 -12.08
C HIS A 144 2.60 -11.59 -13.34
N ARG A 145 1.93 -10.46 -13.19
CA ARG A 145 1.47 -9.65 -14.32
C ARG A 145 2.63 -9.11 -15.17
N LEU A 146 3.76 -8.79 -14.55
CA LEU A 146 4.97 -8.43 -15.29
C LEU A 146 5.52 -9.63 -16.08
N VAL A 147 5.47 -10.86 -15.54
CA VAL A 147 5.83 -12.08 -16.30
C VAL A 147 4.95 -12.21 -17.52
N GLU A 148 3.62 -12.13 -17.38
CA GLU A 148 2.66 -12.25 -18.48
C GLU A 148 2.89 -11.20 -19.57
N ILE A 149 3.00 -9.92 -19.19
CA ILE A 149 3.14 -8.83 -20.16
C ILE A 149 4.46 -8.95 -20.93
N HIS A 150 5.60 -9.17 -20.25
CA HIS A 150 6.88 -9.30 -20.93
C HIS A 150 6.91 -10.51 -21.85
N TYR A 151 6.34 -11.64 -21.43
CA TYR A 151 6.20 -12.81 -22.28
C TYR A 151 5.35 -12.53 -23.53
N HIS A 152 4.21 -11.87 -23.36
CA HIS A 152 3.33 -11.46 -24.45
C HIS A 152 4.02 -10.54 -25.48
N LEU A 153 4.90 -9.65 -25.00
CA LEU A 153 5.70 -8.75 -25.84
C LEU A 153 6.93 -9.42 -26.48
N GLY A 154 7.17 -10.71 -26.24
CA GLY A 154 8.33 -11.44 -26.74
C GLY A 154 9.63 -11.15 -25.97
N LEU A 155 9.56 -10.46 -24.84
CA LEU A 155 10.68 -10.12 -23.97
C LEU A 155 10.91 -11.25 -22.94
N GLU A 156 11.31 -12.42 -23.42
CA GLU A 156 11.39 -13.62 -22.58
C GLU A 156 12.38 -13.51 -21.42
N GLU A 157 13.52 -12.84 -21.61
CA GLU A 157 14.53 -12.70 -20.55
C GLU A 157 14.02 -11.83 -19.39
N GLU A 158 13.33 -10.72 -19.69
CA GLU A 158 12.67 -9.88 -18.68
C GLU A 158 11.56 -10.65 -17.98
N SER A 159 10.77 -11.41 -18.73
CA SER A 159 9.74 -12.30 -18.16
C SER A 159 10.34 -13.30 -17.18
N LYS A 160 11.40 -14.01 -17.57
CA LYS A 160 12.14 -14.92 -16.69
C LYS A 160 12.72 -14.25 -15.46
N LYS A 161 13.19 -13.00 -15.57
CA LYS A 161 13.71 -12.22 -14.45
C LYS A 161 12.65 -12.03 -13.35
N TYR A 162 11.44 -11.59 -13.73
CA TYR A 162 10.36 -11.40 -12.75
C TYR A 162 9.87 -12.74 -12.18
N ALA A 163 9.81 -13.80 -12.99
CA ALA A 163 9.47 -15.13 -12.51
C ALA A 163 10.50 -15.69 -11.51
N LYS A 164 11.80 -15.41 -11.70
CA LYS A 164 12.86 -15.77 -10.74
C LYS A 164 12.68 -15.03 -9.41
N ILE A 165 12.36 -13.72 -9.45
CA ILE A 165 12.09 -12.94 -8.23
C ILE A 165 10.89 -13.53 -7.48
N LEU A 166 9.81 -13.84 -8.19
CA LEU A 166 8.61 -14.45 -7.62
C LEU A 166 8.91 -15.85 -7.04
N GLY A 167 9.66 -16.69 -7.75
CA GLY A 167 10.04 -18.02 -7.29
C GLY A 167 10.99 -18.01 -6.09
N TYR A 168 11.89 -17.04 -6.01
CA TYR A 168 12.82 -16.90 -4.89
C TYR A 168 12.12 -16.46 -3.59
N ASN A 169 11.22 -15.47 -3.69
CA ASN A 169 10.57 -14.89 -2.52
C ASN A 169 9.24 -15.56 -2.15
N TYR A 170 8.51 -16.13 -3.13
CA TYR A 170 7.11 -16.57 -3.00
C TYR A 170 6.86 -17.94 -3.68
N ASN A 171 7.76 -18.91 -3.49
CA ASN A 171 7.77 -20.20 -4.20
C ASN A 171 6.52 -21.08 -3.97
N SER A 172 5.78 -20.86 -2.89
CA SER A 172 4.54 -21.58 -2.57
C SER A 172 3.28 -20.90 -3.10
N SER A 173 3.38 -19.69 -3.62
CA SER A 173 2.21 -18.91 -4.03
C SER A 173 1.56 -19.45 -5.31
N ASP A 174 0.26 -19.21 -5.44
CA ASP A 174 -0.46 -19.56 -6.66
C ASP A 174 -0.03 -18.68 -7.85
N TRP A 175 0.41 -17.43 -7.59
CA TRP A 175 0.96 -16.56 -8.62
C TRP A 175 2.27 -17.11 -9.21
N PHE A 176 3.13 -17.72 -8.37
CA PHE A 176 4.31 -18.40 -8.87
C PHE A 176 3.94 -19.58 -9.79
N LYS A 177 3.00 -20.43 -9.38
CA LYS A 177 2.54 -21.56 -10.20
C LYS A 177 1.97 -21.10 -11.55
N GLN A 178 1.21 -19.99 -11.56
CA GLN A 178 0.68 -19.39 -12.78
C GLN A 178 1.80 -18.83 -13.66
N SER A 179 2.79 -18.15 -13.10
CA SER A 179 3.95 -17.64 -13.84
C SER A 179 4.77 -18.76 -14.47
N TYR A 180 4.92 -19.88 -13.76
CA TYR A 180 5.59 -21.06 -14.29
C TYR A 180 4.85 -21.66 -15.50
N LYS A 181 3.52 -21.66 -15.49
CA LYS A 181 2.70 -22.07 -16.63
C LYS A 181 2.86 -21.17 -17.86
N VAL A 182 2.99 -19.85 -17.64
CA VAL A 182 3.23 -18.90 -18.74
C VAL A 182 4.55 -19.19 -19.46
N LEU A 183 5.61 -19.49 -18.71
CA LEU A 183 6.94 -19.76 -19.26
C LEU A 183 7.11 -21.18 -19.82
N ASN A 184 6.35 -22.15 -19.34
CA ASN A 184 6.39 -23.56 -19.75
C ASN A 184 5.03 -23.99 -20.29
N LYS A 185 4.79 -23.80 -21.58
CA LYS A 185 3.52 -24.16 -22.26
C LYS A 185 3.11 -25.62 -22.05
N ASP A 186 4.08 -26.53 -21.83
CA ASP A 186 3.86 -27.96 -21.60
C ASP A 186 3.66 -28.34 -20.12
N TYR A 187 3.65 -27.37 -19.20
CA TYR A 187 3.57 -27.63 -17.75
C TYR A 187 2.34 -28.46 -17.37
N ASP A 188 1.18 -28.15 -17.93
CA ASP A 188 -0.07 -28.87 -17.63
C ASP A 188 -0.03 -30.31 -18.15
N LEU A 189 0.64 -30.55 -19.28
CA LEU A 189 0.87 -31.90 -19.85
C LEU A 189 1.84 -32.72 -19.00
N GLN A 190 2.95 -32.13 -18.57
CA GLN A 190 3.92 -32.77 -17.66
C GLN A 190 3.32 -33.13 -16.32
N ASN A 191 2.54 -32.24 -15.70
CA ASN A 191 1.83 -32.51 -14.45
C ASN A 191 0.76 -33.60 -14.60
N ALA A 192 0.09 -33.66 -15.75
CA ALA A 192 -0.88 -34.71 -16.04
C ALA A 192 -0.21 -36.07 -16.26
N MET A 193 0.99 -36.10 -16.87
CA MET A 193 1.80 -37.31 -17.04
C MET A 193 2.32 -37.82 -15.69
N ASN A 194 2.91 -36.97 -14.86
CA ASN A 194 3.41 -37.36 -13.54
C ASN A 194 2.29 -37.88 -12.62
N LYS A 195 1.08 -37.33 -12.68
CA LYS A 195 -0.10 -37.85 -11.97
C LYS A 195 -0.57 -39.20 -12.47
N LYS A 196 -0.34 -39.54 -13.76
CA LYS A 196 -0.68 -40.85 -14.31
C LYS A 196 0.36 -41.92 -13.95
N GLU A 197 1.64 -41.56 -13.82
CA GLU A 197 2.69 -42.45 -13.38
C GLU A 197 2.52 -42.83 -11.90
N ILE A 198 2.29 -41.88 -11.01
CA ILE A 198 2.03 -42.11 -9.57
C ILE A 198 0.83 -43.05 -9.39
N LYS A 199 -0.24 -42.90 -10.17
CA LYS A 199 -1.43 -43.78 -10.08
C LYS A 199 -1.20 -45.19 -10.65
N LYS A 200 -0.16 -45.41 -11.47
CA LYS A 200 0.20 -46.73 -11.95
C LYS A 200 1.07 -47.49 -10.96
N ASP A 201 1.91 -46.78 -10.21
CA ASP A 201 2.76 -47.39 -9.18
C ASP A 201 1.94 -47.77 -7.92
N ASP A 202 0.83 -47.10 -7.64
CA ASP A 202 -0.09 -47.46 -6.55
C ASP A 202 -1.05 -48.63 -6.88
N GLN A 203 -1.01 -49.19 -8.10
CA GLN A 203 -1.87 -50.31 -8.55
C GLN A 203 -1.10 -51.60 -8.85
N ASN A 204 0.21 -51.63 -8.61
CA ASN A 204 1.05 -52.82 -8.71
C ASN A 204 1.60 -53.18 -7.31
#